data_a67feff8e0cefeb7e3781a7975b3de9d
#
_entry.id   a67feff8e0cefeb7e3781a7975b3de9d
#
_cell.length_a   1.000
_cell.length_b   1.000
_cell.length_c   1.000
_cell.angle_alpha   90.00
_cell.angle_beta   90.00
_cell.angle_gamma   90.00
#
_symmetry.space_group_name_H-M   'P 1'
#
loop_
_entity.id
_entity.type
_entity.pdbx_description
1 polymer ?
#
loop_
_entity_poly.entity_id
_entity_poly.type
_entity_poly.pdbx_seq_one_letter_code
_entity_poly.pdbx_strand_id
1 'polypeptide(L)'
;FIQMRDSSAANTGPSLSPARDFPVAEFERRSAAIQANMREQSVDVLWLSTEADIRYLTGFLTQFWQSPTRPWYVLLPQSGKPVAVIPAIGAECMGRTWVDDLRVWSAPHPHDDGVSLLTDTIKELAGPKANVGVPMGHETYIRSPVNDIERIKQLLPDVQWSDATMCIRSVRQIKSALEVEKLKYICAATSVA
;
A
#
# COMPACT_ATOMS: atom_id res chain seq x y z
N PHE A 1 -7.97 3.50 -63.75
CA PHE A 1 -9.01 3.00 -62.84
C PHE A 1 -8.31 2.43 -61.60
N ILE A 2 -8.15 3.24 -60.57
CA ILE A 2 -7.69 2.84 -59.24
C ILE A 2 -8.92 2.69 -58.37
N GLN A 3 -9.22 1.48 -57.99
CA GLN A 3 -10.29 1.16 -57.03
C GLN A 3 -9.82 1.54 -55.63
N MET A 4 -10.41 2.59 -55.05
CA MET A 4 -10.27 2.90 -53.64
C MET A 4 -10.94 1.78 -52.84
N ARG A 5 -10.16 1.06 -52.02
CA ARG A 5 -10.71 0.16 -51.01
C ARG A 5 -11.22 1.03 -49.85
N ASP A 6 -12.52 0.98 -49.66
CA ASP A 6 -13.16 1.45 -48.43
C ASP A 6 -12.66 0.62 -47.25
N SER A 7 -11.75 1.19 -46.46
CA SER A 7 -11.43 0.68 -45.15
C SER A 7 -12.23 1.43 -44.11
N SER A 8 -13.52 1.09 -44.01
CA SER A 8 -14.27 1.45 -42.80
C SER A 8 -13.79 0.57 -41.64
N ALA A 9 -12.61 0.85 -41.10
CA ALA A 9 -12.26 0.39 -39.77
C ALA A 9 -13.26 1.06 -38.82
N ALA A 10 -14.17 0.25 -38.28
CA ALA A 10 -15.06 0.65 -37.21
C ALA A 10 -14.20 1.22 -36.11
N ASN A 11 -14.24 2.53 -35.94
CA ASN A 11 -13.68 3.22 -34.78
C ASN A 11 -14.53 2.79 -33.58
N THR A 12 -14.19 1.65 -32.98
CA THR A 12 -14.67 1.28 -31.66
C THR A 12 -13.98 2.24 -30.70
N GLY A 13 -14.64 3.37 -30.45
CA GLY A 13 -14.22 4.31 -29.44
C GLY A 13 -13.91 3.58 -28.14
N PRO A 14 -13.01 4.11 -27.30
CA PRO A 14 -12.59 3.42 -26.09
C PRO A 14 -13.84 3.04 -25.29
N SER A 15 -13.96 1.76 -24.97
CA SER A 15 -14.98 1.27 -24.05
C SER A 15 -14.94 2.14 -22.78
N LEU A 16 -16.09 2.40 -22.19
CA LEU A 16 -16.26 3.22 -20.98
C LEU A 16 -15.05 3.09 -20.06
N SER A 17 -14.48 4.24 -19.66
CA SER A 17 -13.34 4.29 -18.75
C SER A 17 -13.58 3.37 -17.55
N PRO A 18 -12.67 2.44 -17.22
CA PRO A 18 -12.85 1.58 -16.08
C PRO A 18 -12.95 2.41 -14.78
N ALA A 19 -13.71 1.91 -13.81
CA ALA A 19 -13.86 2.59 -12.51
C ALA A 19 -12.49 3.02 -11.96
N ARG A 20 -12.40 4.22 -11.41
CA ARG A 20 -11.12 4.79 -10.95
C ARG A 20 -10.47 3.93 -9.86
N ASP A 21 -11.29 3.39 -8.94
CA ASP A 21 -10.86 2.56 -7.84
C ASP A 21 -11.12 1.08 -8.11
N PHE A 22 -10.55 0.23 -7.25
CA PHE A 22 -10.84 -1.19 -7.25
C PHE A 22 -11.99 -1.50 -6.28
N PRO A 23 -12.79 -2.54 -6.53
CA PRO A 23 -13.78 -3.01 -5.57
C PRO A 23 -13.09 -3.58 -4.31
N VAL A 24 -13.80 -3.55 -3.17
CA VAL A 24 -13.31 -4.08 -1.88
C VAL A 24 -12.77 -5.50 -2.01
N ALA A 25 -13.47 -6.36 -2.75
CA ALA A 25 -13.04 -7.75 -2.99
C ALA A 25 -11.64 -7.88 -3.60
N GLU A 26 -11.20 -6.91 -4.41
CA GLU A 26 -9.83 -6.91 -4.94
C GLU A 26 -8.79 -6.60 -3.85
N PHE A 27 -9.08 -5.68 -2.95
CA PHE A 27 -8.21 -5.39 -1.81
C PHE A 27 -8.16 -6.55 -0.82
N GLU A 28 -9.28 -7.22 -0.58
CA GLU A 28 -9.35 -8.44 0.24
C GLU A 28 -8.51 -9.56 -0.38
N ARG A 29 -8.61 -9.78 -1.68
CA ARG A 29 -7.79 -10.76 -2.41
C ARG A 29 -6.29 -10.45 -2.28
N ARG A 30 -5.89 -9.19 -2.45
CA ARG A 30 -4.50 -8.73 -2.31
C ARG A 30 -3.99 -8.98 -0.89
N SER A 31 -4.76 -8.57 0.11
CA SER A 31 -4.43 -8.78 1.52
C SER A 31 -4.27 -10.27 1.84
N ALA A 32 -5.20 -11.11 1.42
CA ALA A 32 -5.14 -12.54 1.66
C ALA A 32 -3.90 -13.20 1.03
N ALA A 33 -3.53 -12.78 -0.19
CA ALA A 33 -2.33 -13.28 -0.86
C ALA A 33 -1.04 -12.82 -0.15
N ILE A 34 -0.97 -11.56 0.28
CA ILE A 34 0.18 -11.04 1.05
C ILE A 34 0.26 -11.77 2.40
N GLN A 35 -0.85 -11.96 3.09
CA GLN A 35 -0.90 -12.68 4.37
C GLN A 35 -0.49 -14.16 4.24
N ALA A 36 -0.78 -14.80 3.11
CA ALA A 36 -0.27 -16.14 2.83
C ALA A 36 1.26 -16.15 2.75
N ASN A 37 1.85 -15.21 2.01
CA ASN A 37 3.30 -15.06 1.91
C ASN A 37 3.94 -14.70 3.28
N MET A 38 3.25 -13.87 4.09
CA MET A 38 3.71 -13.54 5.44
C MET A 38 3.80 -14.78 6.32
N ARG A 39 2.80 -15.67 6.27
CA ARG A 39 2.82 -16.93 7.03
C ARG A 39 3.96 -17.84 6.59
N GLU A 40 4.21 -17.96 5.29
CA GLU A 40 5.33 -18.75 4.74
C GLU A 40 6.70 -18.21 5.20
N GLN A 41 6.82 -16.90 5.37
CA GLN A 41 8.05 -16.23 5.79
C GLN A 41 8.11 -15.97 7.31
N SER A 42 7.13 -16.47 8.07
CA SER A 42 7.01 -16.26 9.52
C SER A 42 7.00 -14.78 9.92
N VAL A 43 6.38 -13.93 9.11
CA VAL A 43 6.17 -12.49 9.38
C VAL A 43 4.85 -12.32 10.11
N ASP A 44 4.85 -11.76 11.30
CA ASP A 44 3.65 -11.60 12.14
C ASP A 44 2.86 -10.35 11.76
N VAL A 45 3.57 -9.26 11.44
CA VAL A 45 2.98 -8.02 10.95
C VAL A 45 3.88 -7.40 9.88
N LEU A 46 3.28 -6.96 8.78
CA LEU A 46 3.96 -6.26 7.69
C LEU A 46 3.78 -4.75 7.86
N TRP A 47 4.87 -4.01 7.96
CA TRP A 47 4.88 -2.56 8.04
C TRP A 47 5.19 -1.94 6.69
N LEU A 48 4.23 -1.17 6.17
CA LEU A 48 4.32 -0.44 4.91
C LEU A 48 4.35 1.07 5.15
N SER A 49 5.18 1.80 4.39
CA SER A 49 5.33 3.25 4.52
C SER A 49 5.41 3.98 3.18
N THR A 50 5.44 3.26 2.05
CA THR A 50 5.55 3.86 0.72
C THR A 50 4.18 4.07 0.08
N GLU A 51 4.06 5.09 -0.77
CA GLU A 51 2.82 5.35 -1.52
C GLU A 51 2.37 4.12 -2.31
N ALA A 52 3.31 3.51 -3.05
CA ALA A 52 2.99 2.41 -3.94
C ALA A 52 2.41 1.19 -3.21
N ASP A 53 2.98 0.85 -2.04
CA ASP A 53 2.54 -0.30 -1.27
C ASP A 53 1.24 -0.02 -0.50
N ILE A 54 1.14 1.15 0.13
CA ILE A 54 -0.06 1.56 0.85
C ILE A 54 -1.24 1.69 -0.11
N ARG A 55 -1.04 2.35 -1.26
CA ARG A 55 -2.09 2.47 -2.28
C ARG A 55 -2.52 1.11 -2.83
N TYR A 56 -1.57 0.19 -3.06
CA TYR A 56 -1.88 -1.16 -3.53
C TYR A 56 -2.76 -1.93 -2.56
N LEU A 57 -2.46 -1.80 -1.25
CA LEU A 57 -3.18 -2.52 -0.20
C LEU A 57 -4.51 -1.87 0.20
N THR A 58 -4.61 -0.55 0.15
CA THR A 58 -5.73 0.19 0.73
C THR A 58 -6.55 1.01 -0.27
N GLY A 59 -5.98 1.35 -1.42
CA GLY A 59 -6.56 2.34 -2.34
C GLY A 59 -6.31 3.79 -1.93
N PHE A 60 -5.67 4.04 -0.80
CA PHE A 60 -5.42 5.38 -0.29
C PHE A 60 -4.53 6.20 -1.22
N LEU A 61 -5.01 7.37 -1.64
CA LEU A 61 -4.29 8.30 -2.47
C LEU A 61 -4.43 9.72 -1.91
N THR A 62 -3.30 10.41 -1.75
CA THR A 62 -3.23 11.79 -1.30
C THR A 62 -2.08 12.54 -1.97
N GLN A 63 -2.20 13.85 -2.12
CA GLN A 63 -1.11 14.69 -2.61
C GLN A 63 0.03 14.83 -1.60
N PHE A 64 -0.20 14.50 -0.33
CA PHE A 64 0.82 14.57 0.72
C PHE A 64 1.96 13.55 0.55
N TRP A 65 1.84 12.58 -0.37
CA TRP A 65 2.94 11.71 -0.72
C TRP A 65 4.16 12.45 -1.28
N GLN A 66 3.94 13.59 -1.91
CA GLN A 66 5.00 14.44 -2.46
C GLN A 66 5.73 15.25 -1.39
N SER A 67 5.16 15.40 -0.21
CA SER A 67 5.78 16.10 0.91
C SER A 67 6.75 15.16 1.65
N PRO A 68 7.98 15.59 1.96
CA PRO A 68 8.90 14.81 2.78
C PRO A 68 8.51 14.76 4.25
N THR A 69 7.56 15.60 4.66
CA THR A 69 7.07 15.67 6.03
C THR A 69 5.99 14.62 6.28
N ARG A 70 5.89 14.15 7.49
CA ARG A 70 4.86 13.25 8.02
C ARG A 70 4.87 11.88 7.37
N PRO A 71 5.29 10.89 8.11
CA PRO A 71 5.18 9.50 7.69
C PRO A 71 3.72 9.05 7.64
N TRP A 72 3.44 8.06 6.82
CA TRP A 72 2.17 7.36 6.72
C TRP A 72 2.49 5.89 6.87
N TYR A 73 1.85 5.23 7.81
CA TYR A 73 2.12 3.83 8.07
C TYR A 73 0.85 3.00 7.89
N VAL A 74 1.01 1.83 7.32
CA VAL A 74 -0.03 0.81 7.30
C VAL A 74 0.59 -0.50 7.79
N LEU A 75 -0.08 -1.12 8.73
CA LEU A 75 0.28 -2.42 9.28
C LEU A 75 -0.71 -3.46 8.78
N LEU A 76 -0.21 -4.54 8.20
CA LEU A 76 -1.03 -5.70 7.83
C LEU A 76 -0.68 -6.85 8.77
N PRO A 77 -1.60 -7.28 9.67
CA PRO A 77 -1.40 -8.47 10.49
C PRO A 77 -1.58 -9.74 9.65
N GLN A 78 -1.18 -10.91 10.16
CA GLN A 78 -1.35 -12.20 9.48
C GLN A 78 -2.82 -12.58 9.19
N SER A 79 -3.76 -11.92 9.85
CA SER A 79 -5.21 -12.10 9.65
C SER A 79 -5.95 -10.78 9.88
N GLY A 80 -7.10 -10.63 9.25
CA GLY A 80 -7.91 -9.41 9.35
C GLY A 80 -7.53 -8.33 8.34
N LYS A 81 -8.04 -7.13 8.55
CA LYS A 81 -7.84 -5.98 7.67
C LYS A 81 -6.55 -5.23 8.03
N PRO A 82 -6.03 -4.41 7.10
CA PRO A 82 -4.95 -3.48 7.42
C PRO A 82 -5.36 -2.47 8.49
N VAL A 83 -4.39 -2.04 9.29
CA VAL A 83 -4.52 -0.96 10.27
C VAL A 83 -3.71 0.24 9.78
N ALA A 84 -4.34 1.40 9.67
CA ALA A 84 -3.66 2.62 9.27
C ALA A 84 -3.23 3.43 10.50
N VAL A 85 -1.94 3.75 10.58
CA VAL A 85 -1.33 4.60 11.61
C VAL A 85 -0.85 5.87 10.91
N ILE A 86 -1.64 6.93 10.99
CA ILE A 86 -1.50 8.09 10.09
C ILE A 86 -1.71 9.43 10.82
N PRO A 87 -1.20 10.55 10.28
CA PRO A 87 -1.51 11.87 10.82
C PRO A 87 -3.01 12.18 10.65
N ALA A 88 -3.58 12.91 11.60
CA ALA A 88 -5.01 13.26 11.65
C ALA A 88 -5.53 13.90 10.35
N ILE A 89 -4.69 14.65 9.63
CA ILE A 89 -5.04 15.27 8.35
C ILE A 89 -5.46 14.26 7.27
N GLY A 90 -5.07 12.99 7.39
CA GLY A 90 -5.41 11.94 6.44
C GLY A 90 -6.60 11.08 6.83
N ALA A 91 -7.12 11.26 8.04
CA ALA A 91 -8.12 10.35 8.60
C ALA A 91 -9.39 10.27 7.74
N GLU A 92 -9.92 11.40 7.29
CA GLU A 92 -11.13 11.42 6.45
C GLU A 92 -10.90 10.72 5.10
N CYS A 93 -9.77 10.98 4.46
CA CYS A 93 -9.45 10.37 3.17
C CYS A 93 -9.21 8.87 3.29
N MET A 94 -8.50 8.41 4.32
CA MET A 94 -8.28 7.00 4.59
C MET A 94 -9.59 6.31 4.97
N GLY A 95 -10.46 6.94 5.75
CA GLY A 95 -11.78 6.42 6.15
C GLY A 95 -12.76 6.22 4.98
N ARG A 96 -12.46 6.75 3.79
CA ARG A 96 -13.22 6.49 2.56
C ARG A 96 -12.73 5.24 1.82
N THR A 97 -11.65 4.61 2.30
CA THR A 97 -11.15 3.34 1.78
C THR A 97 -11.84 2.16 2.47
N TRP A 98 -11.39 0.95 2.24
CA TRP A 98 -11.92 -0.24 2.90
C TRP A 98 -11.28 -0.54 4.26
N VAL A 99 -10.35 0.33 4.72
CA VAL A 99 -9.66 0.21 6.01
C VAL A 99 -10.56 0.75 7.12
N ASP A 100 -10.84 -0.06 8.13
CA ASP A 100 -11.75 0.30 9.23
C ASP A 100 -11.00 0.80 10.47
N ASP A 101 -9.82 0.24 10.78
CA ASP A 101 -9.00 0.64 11.94
C ASP A 101 -8.06 1.77 11.57
N LEU A 102 -8.40 2.97 12.00
CA LEU A 102 -7.65 4.19 11.77
C LEU A 102 -7.12 4.72 13.10
N ARG A 103 -5.81 4.67 13.28
CA ARG A 103 -5.12 5.21 14.43
C ARG A 103 -4.43 6.50 14.02
N VAL A 104 -4.80 7.59 14.66
CA VAL A 104 -4.37 8.92 14.22
C VAL A 104 -3.63 9.66 15.31
N TRP A 105 -2.58 10.39 14.93
CA TRP A 105 -1.92 11.33 15.81
C TRP A 105 -2.12 12.76 15.33
N SER A 106 -2.04 13.72 16.28
CA SER A 106 -2.08 15.13 15.94
C SER A 106 -0.75 15.57 15.33
N ALA A 107 -0.75 15.99 14.08
CA ALA A 107 0.43 16.46 13.36
C ALA A 107 0.32 17.96 13.06
N PRO A 108 1.43 18.72 13.12
CA PRO A 108 2.78 18.28 13.46
C PRO A 108 2.98 18.01 14.94
N HIS A 109 3.81 17.00 15.25
CA HIS A 109 4.21 16.70 16.63
C HIS A 109 5.73 16.56 16.69
N PRO A 110 6.48 17.63 17.02
CA PRO A 110 7.94 17.68 16.85
C PRO A 110 8.73 16.59 17.57
N HIS A 111 8.17 16.03 18.65
CA HIS A 111 8.86 15.02 19.47
C HIS A 111 8.36 13.59 19.24
N ASP A 112 7.21 13.40 18.58
CA ASP A 112 6.63 12.09 18.35
C ASP A 112 5.66 12.10 17.15
N ASP A 113 6.20 12.13 15.95
CA ASP A 113 5.40 12.16 14.72
C ASP A 113 4.86 10.75 14.37
N GLY A 114 4.11 10.16 15.30
CA GLY A 114 3.45 8.85 15.18
C GLY A 114 4.28 7.64 15.61
N VAL A 115 5.49 7.84 16.12
CA VAL A 115 6.40 6.75 16.52
C VAL A 115 5.83 5.91 17.66
N SER A 116 5.37 6.55 18.76
CA SER A 116 4.78 5.84 19.89
C SER A 116 3.52 5.09 19.48
N LEU A 117 2.63 5.73 18.72
CA LEU A 117 1.40 5.12 18.25
C LEU A 117 1.68 3.90 17.34
N LEU A 118 2.67 3.98 16.46
CA LEU A 118 3.09 2.86 15.61
C LEU A 118 3.61 1.69 16.46
N THR A 119 4.50 1.97 17.41
CA THR A 119 5.10 0.92 18.25
C THR A 119 4.08 0.23 19.14
N ASP A 120 3.13 0.98 19.71
CA ASP A 120 2.06 0.42 20.51
C ASP A 120 1.09 -0.42 19.65
N THR A 121 0.81 0.03 18.43
CA THR A 121 0.01 -0.74 17.47
C THR A 121 0.69 -2.05 17.09
N ILE A 122 1.99 -2.06 16.85
CA ILE A 122 2.76 -3.29 16.56
C ILE A 122 2.67 -4.27 17.74
N LYS A 123 2.88 -3.79 18.97
CA LYS A 123 2.78 -4.64 20.19
C LYS A 123 1.38 -5.24 20.35
N GLU A 124 0.34 -4.46 20.07
CA GLU A 124 -1.05 -4.91 20.16
C GLU A 124 -1.36 -5.99 19.12
N LEU A 125 -0.95 -5.77 17.85
CA LEU A 125 -1.28 -6.68 16.74
C LEU A 125 -0.49 -7.99 16.78
N ALA A 126 0.76 -7.98 17.23
CA ALA A 126 1.66 -9.12 17.09
C ALA A 126 2.47 -9.46 18.35
N GLY A 127 2.33 -8.65 19.39
CA GLY A 127 3.04 -8.85 20.66
C GLY A 127 4.48 -8.29 20.69
N PRO A 128 5.12 -8.31 21.86
CA PRO A 128 6.42 -7.66 22.06
C PRO A 128 7.60 -8.38 21.41
N LYS A 129 7.44 -9.64 21.03
CA LYS A 129 8.48 -10.48 20.40
C LYS A 129 8.17 -10.84 18.95
N ALA A 130 7.34 -10.03 18.32
CA ALA A 130 6.89 -10.24 16.94
C ALA A 130 8.05 -10.22 15.93
N ASN A 131 7.88 -10.91 14.82
CA ASN A 131 8.66 -10.70 13.62
C ASN A 131 7.96 -9.65 12.75
N VAL A 132 8.50 -8.44 12.73
CA VAL A 132 8.00 -7.33 11.91
C VAL A 132 8.69 -7.36 10.56
N GLY A 133 7.92 -7.62 9.52
CA GLY A 133 8.39 -7.56 8.15
C GLY A 133 8.35 -6.13 7.60
N VAL A 134 9.42 -5.73 6.96
CA VAL A 134 9.52 -4.44 6.27
C VAL A 134 10.12 -4.68 4.88
N PRO A 135 9.62 -4.06 3.81
CA PRO A 135 10.31 -4.10 2.52
C PRO A 135 11.69 -3.41 2.63
N MET A 136 12.76 -4.19 2.69
CA MET A 136 14.14 -3.72 2.86
C MET A 136 15.07 -4.16 1.72
N GLY A 137 14.56 -4.93 0.76
CA GLY A 137 15.34 -5.48 -0.35
C GLY A 137 15.69 -4.45 -1.42
N HIS A 138 16.25 -4.93 -2.52
CA HIS A 138 16.65 -4.10 -3.65
C HIS A 138 15.46 -3.30 -4.20
N GLU A 139 15.69 -2.03 -4.56
CA GLU A 139 14.69 -1.10 -5.09
C GLU A 139 13.50 -0.85 -4.12
N THR A 140 13.77 -0.88 -2.82
CA THR A 140 12.83 -0.48 -1.78
C THR A 140 13.38 0.70 -0.97
N TYR A 141 12.47 1.35 -0.25
CA TYR A 141 12.85 2.38 0.72
C TYR A 141 11.79 2.45 1.83
N ILE A 142 12.18 3.00 2.96
CA ILE A 142 11.27 3.32 4.06
C ILE A 142 11.05 4.83 4.07
N ARG A 143 9.78 5.24 4.00
CA ARG A 143 9.42 6.65 4.05
C ARG A 143 9.18 7.06 5.50
N SER A 144 10.26 7.18 6.25
CA SER A 144 10.30 7.63 7.65
C SER A 144 11.66 8.30 7.91
N PRO A 145 11.73 9.30 8.79
CA PRO A 145 13.02 9.86 9.23
C PRO A 145 13.91 8.78 9.84
N VAL A 146 15.21 8.81 9.57
CA VAL A 146 16.17 7.81 10.08
C VAL A 146 16.15 7.76 11.60
N ASN A 147 16.12 8.93 12.27
CA ASN A 147 16.05 8.99 13.73
C ASN A 147 14.77 8.32 14.29
N ASP A 148 13.65 8.42 13.57
CA ASP A 148 12.41 7.78 14.00
C ASP A 148 12.51 6.25 13.84
N ILE A 149 13.15 5.76 12.78
CA ILE A 149 13.41 4.32 12.60
C ILE A 149 14.26 3.78 13.75
N GLU A 150 15.33 4.48 14.11
CA GLU A 150 16.17 4.09 15.24
C GLU A 150 15.40 4.12 16.58
N ARG A 151 14.56 5.13 16.78
CA ARG A 151 13.70 5.23 17.96
C ARG A 151 12.65 4.10 18.01
N ILE A 152 12.04 3.75 16.88
CA ILE A 152 11.11 2.62 16.78
C ILE A 152 11.81 1.32 17.22
N LYS A 153 13.03 1.07 16.76
CA LYS A 153 13.81 -0.10 17.15
C LYS A 153 14.14 -0.11 18.66
N GLN A 154 14.48 1.05 19.22
CA GLN A 154 14.73 1.19 20.66
C GLN A 154 13.48 0.93 21.52
N LEU A 155 12.29 1.32 21.04
CA LEU A 155 11.01 1.09 21.73
C LEU A 155 10.49 -0.35 21.56
N LEU A 156 11.06 -1.10 20.62
CA LEU A 156 10.73 -2.49 20.29
C LEU A 156 11.99 -3.39 20.35
N PRO A 157 12.68 -3.49 21.51
CA PRO A 157 13.99 -4.12 21.60
C PRO A 157 13.96 -5.64 21.36
N ASP A 158 12.83 -6.29 21.63
CA ASP A 158 12.66 -7.74 21.50
C ASP A 158 12.01 -8.16 20.16
N VAL A 159 11.66 -7.18 19.30
CA VAL A 159 11.09 -7.43 17.98
C VAL A 159 12.19 -7.84 17.01
N GLN A 160 11.91 -8.90 16.25
CA GLN A 160 12.72 -9.29 15.10
C GLN A 160 12.32 -8.47 13.90
N TRP A 161 13.30 -7.94 13.18
CA TRP A 161 13.09 -7.20 11.91
C TRP A 161 13.55 -8.06 10.75
N SER A 162 12.68 -8.27 9.77
CA SER A 162 12.98 -9.11 8.62
C SER A 162 12.61 -8.42 7.29
N ASP A 163 13.35 -8.77 6.24
CA ASP A 163 13.02 -8.30 4.89
C ASP A 163 11.78 -9.02 4.36
N ALA A 164 10.70 -8.28 4.24
CA ALA A 164 9.43 -8.75 3.71
C ALA A 164 9.13 -8.22 2.30
N THR A 165 10.17 -7.83 1.55
CA THR A 165 10.01 -7.33 0.18
C THR A 165 9.19 -8.29 -0.68
N MET A 166 9.45 -9.59 -0.60
CA MET A 166 8.78 -10.59 -1.42
C MET A 166 7.35 -10.88 -0.94
N CYS A 167 6.99 -10.58 0.31
CA CYS A 167 5.61 -10.73 0.77
C CYS A 167 4.62 -9.93 -0.10
N ILE A 168 4.97 -8.71 -0.48
CA ILE A 168 4.13 -7.84 -1.28
C ILE A 168 4.51 -7.82 -2.76
N ARG A 169 5.81 -7.85 -3.07
CA ARG A 169 6.29 -7.73 -4.45
C ARG A 169 5.81 -8.88 -5.33
N SER A 170 5.85 -10.13 -4.86
CA SER A 170 5.39 -11.29 -5.61
C SER A 170 3.91 -11.19 -6.00
N VAL A 171 3.05 -10.66 -5.11
CA VAL A 171 1.64 -10.44 -5.39
C VAL A 171 1.45 -9.32 -6.43
N ARG A 172 2.21 -8.23 -6.32
CA ARG A 172 2.14 -7.09 -7.25
C ARG A 172 2.67 -7.42 -8.65
N GLN A 173 3.61 -8.34 -8.76
CA GLN A 173 4.18 -8.76 -10.06
C GLN A 173 3.16 -9.48 -10.94
N ILE A 174 2.27 -10.28 -10.34
CA ILE A 174 1.23 -11.00 -11.06
C ILE A 174 -0.06 -10.16 -11.04
N LYS A 175 -0.39 -9.56 -12.18
CA LYS A 175 -1.52 -8.65 -12.30
C LYS A 175 -2.86 -9.39 -12.28
N SER A 176 -3.83 -8.88 -11.51
CA SER A 176 -5.20 -9.36 -11.58
C SER A 176 -5.88 -8.98 -12.91
N ALA A 177 -6.99 -9.62 -13.21
CA ALA A 177 -7.78 -9.27 -14.40
C ALA A 177 -8.19 -7.79 -14.40
N LEU A 178 -8.59 -7.26 -13.24
CA LEU A 178 -8.96 -5.85 -13.08
C LEU A 178 -7.77 -4.90 -13.29
N GLU A 179 -6.59 -5.28 -12.85
CA GLU A 179 -5.36 -4.50 -13.10
C GLU A 179 -5.00 -4.53 -14.60
N VAL A 180 -5.13 -5.68 -15.25
CA VAL A 180 -4.87 -5.82 -16.69
C VAL A 180 -5.86 -4.98 -17.51
N GLU A 181 -7.13 -4.93 -17.12
CA GLU A 181 -8.15 -4.09 -17.77
C GLU A 181 -7.75 -2.61 -17.73
N LYS A 182 -7.35 -2.11 -16.55
CA LYS A 182 -6.89 -0.72 -16.40
C LYS A 182 -5.62 -0.44 -17.21
N LEU A 183 -4.68 -1.37 -17.24
CA LEU A 183 -3.46 -1.23 -18.05
C LEU A 183 -3.78 -1.19 -19.55
N LYS A 184 -4.66 -2.05 -20.04
CA LYS A 184 -5.11 -2.02 -21.45
C LYS A 184 -5.75 -0.69 -21.81
N TYR A 185 -6.62 -0.18 -20.94
CA TYR A 185 -7.28 1.10 -21.14
C TYR A 185 -6.27 2.26 -21.24
N ILE A 186 -5.33 2.36 -20.29
CA ILE A 186 -4.36 3.45 -20.32
C ILE A 186 -3.40 3.36 -21.50
N CYS A 187 -2.99 2.15 -21.89
CA CYS A 187 -2.16 1.95 -23.09
C CYS A 187 -2.92 2.38 -24.36
N ALA A 188 -4.20 2.04 -24.49
CA ALA A 188 -5.02 2.48 -25.62
C ALA A 188 -5.18 4.01 -25.63
N ALA A 189 -5.43 4.63 -24.48
CA ALA A 189 -5.57 6.08 -24.37
C ALA A 189 -4.28 6.83 -24.75
N THR A 190 -3.12 6.33 -24.34
CA THR A 190 -1.82 6.94 -24.68
C THR A 190 -1.38 6.70 -26.12
N SER A 191 -1.92 5.67 -26.79
CA SER A 191 -1.59 5.40 -28.20
C SER A 191 -2.36 6.30 -29.18
N VAL A 192 -3.38 7.03 -28.71
CA VAL A 192 -4.21 7.92 -29.52
C VAL A 192 -3.81 9.39 -29.31
N ALA A 193 -3.01 9.68 -28.30
CA ALA A 193 -2.50 11.03 -27.98
C ALA A 193 -1.21 11.35 -28.73
#